data_867b07384a5a1a1e1e793c5696c2ac43
#
_entry.id   867b07384a5a1a1e1e793c5696c2ac43
#
_cell.length_a   1.000
_cell.length_b   1.000
_cell.length_c   1.000
_cell.angle_alpha   90.00
_cell.angle_beta   90.00
_cell.angle_gamma   90.00
#
_symmetry.space_group_name_H-M   'P 1'
#
loop_
_entity.id
_entity.type
_entity.pdbx_description
1 polymer ?
#
loop_
_entity_poly.entity_id
_entity_poly.type
_entity_poly.pdbx_seq_one_letter_code
_entity_poly.pdbx_strand_id
1 'polypeptide(L)'
;MKKLLLISCLLLIAMTGFSQTAPLTVNVKFINVEDGYDHETKTAVFIDGQEIGVSPVTTETKTVSFTVNVPTGTHSLKIVNYAMYEGNWEEHSIENDYSIDVIYEEDHTFKKPEKFFILVDLDDDMMVSWKKPVKVKK
;
A
#
# COMPACT_ATOMS: atom_id res chain seq x y z
N MET A 1 42.60 -30.74 43.00
CA MET A 1 42.52 -29.65 42.02
C MET A 1 41.05 -29.48 41.56
N LYS A 2 40.43 -28.48 42.05
CA LYS A 2 39.05 -28.18 41.63
C LYS A 2 39.12 -27.40 40.30
N LYS A 3 38.68 -28.04 39.23
CA LYS A 3 38.51 -27.34 37.95
C LYS A 3 37.27 -26.49 38.05
N LEU A 4 37.45 -25.17 38.12
CA LEU A 4 36.34 -24.25 37.96
C LEU A 4 35.90 -24.31 36.48
N LEU A 5 34.76 -24.98 36.26
CA LEU A 5 34.07 -24.88 35.02
C LEU A 5 33.36 -23.53 35.00
N LEU A 6 34.01 -22.54 34.38
CA LEU A 6 33.35 -21.30 34.00
C LEU A 6 32.36 -21.65 32.91
N ILE A 7 31.09 -21.91 33.34
CA ILE A 7 29.95 -21.89 32.42
C ILE A 7 29.75 -20.43 32.06
N SER A 8 30.37 -20.03 30.98
CA SER A 8 30.02 -18.81 30.31
C SER A 8 28.59 -19.01 29.73
N CYS A 9 27.57 -18.68 30.53
CA CYS A 9 26.25 -18.44 30.00
C CYS A 9 26.35 -17.24 29.05
N LEU A 10 26.59 -17.57 27.78
CA LEU A 10 26.33 -16.64 26.70
C LEU A 10 24.81 -16.40 26.73
N LEU A 11 24.40 -15.36 27.45
CA LEU A 11 23.08 -14.77 27.27
C LEU A 11 23.05 -14.26 25.83
N LEU A 12 22.61 -15.10 24.90
CA LEU A 12 22.04 -14.64 23.67
C LEU A 12 20.78 -13.87 24.08
N ILE A 13 20.95 -12.60 24.37
CA ILE A 13 19.85 -11.67 24.32
C ILE A 13 19.49 -11.64 22.86
N ALA A 14 18.54 -12.49 22.45
CA ALA A 14 17.80 -12.30 21.25
C ALA A 14 17.15 -10.92 21.42
N MET A 15 17.81 -9.89 20.93
CA MET A 15 17.15 -8.62 20.68
C MET A 15 16.09 -8.91 19.64
N THR A 16 14.92 -9.33 20.11
CA THR A 16 13.70 -9.16 19.34
C THR A 16 13.54 -7.65 19.22
N GLY A 17 14.22 -7.10 18.22
CA GLY A 17 14.05 -5.72 17.85
C GLY A 17 12.59 -5.54 17.53
N PHE A 18 11.81 -4.94 18.42
CA PHE A 18 10.50 -4.45 18.10
C PHE A 18 10.71 -3.41 17.01
N SER A 19 10.53 -3.84 15.75
CA SER A 19 10.54 -2.95 14.60
C SER A 19 9.45 -1.91 14.86
N GLN A 20 9.84 -0.64 15.02
CA GLN A 20 8.89 0.45 15.11
C GLN A 20 8.12 0.53 13.81
N THR A 21 6.83 0.77 13.89
CA THR A 21 5.97 0.96 12.74
C THR A 21 5.33 2.34 12.78
N ALA A 22 5.03 2.86 11.61
CA ALA A 22 4.26 4.07 11.42
C ALA A 22 2.99 3.74 10.61
N PRO A 23 1.80 4.20 11.05
CA PRO A 23 0.59 3.99 10.27
C PRO A 23 0.63 4.80 8.97
N LEU A 24 0.35 4.14 7.86
CA LEU A 24 0.09 4.75 6.56
C LEU A 24 -1.39 4.58 6.23
N THR A 25 -2.12 5.68 6.13
CA THR A 25 -3.51 5.67 5.68
C THR A 25 -3.56 5.98 4.20
N VAL A 26 -4.06 5.04 3.42
CA VAL A 26 -4.21 5.14 1.97
C VAL A 26 -5.67 5.43 1.64
N ASN A 27 -5.89 6.47 0.84
CA ASN A 27 -7.20 6.86 0.34
C ASN A 27 -7.21 6.70 -1.17
N VAL A 28 -8.18 5.99 -1.70
CA VAL A 28 -8.33 5.73 -3.14
C VAL A 28 -9.70 6.19 -3.58
N LYS A 29 -9.73 7.05 -4.58
CA LYS A 29 -10.94 7.56 -5.21
C LYS A 29 -10.83 7.46 -6.72
N PHE A 30 -11.82 6.86 -7.35
CA PHE A 30 -12.00 6.86 -8.80
C PHE A 30 -13.00 7.95 -9.19
N ILE A 31 -12.77 8.58 -10.32
CA ILE A 31 -13.70 9.48 -10.98
C ILE A 31 -13.85 9.11 -12.46
N ASN A 32 -14.93 9.55 -13.06
CA ASN A 32 -15.27 9.25 -14.45
C ASN A 32 -15.44 7.74 -14.72
N VAL A 33 -15.98 7.02 -13.74
CA VAL A 33 -16.38 5.62 -13.91
C VAL A 33 -17.60 5.59 -14.82
N GLU A 34 -17.46 4.93 -15.98
CA GLU A 34 -18.59 4.79 -16.92
C GLU A 34 -19.65 3.83 -16.38
N ASP A 35 -20.92 4.13 -16.71
CA ASP A 35 -22.04 3.25 -16.40
C ASP A 35 -21.81 1.85 -17.02
N GLY A 36 -21.96 0.81 -16.21
CA GLY A 36 -21.73 -0.58 -16.60
C GLY A 36 -20.29 -1.07 -16.51
N TYR A 37 -19.34 -0.20 -16.16
CA TYR A 37 -17.92 -0.54 -15.97
C TYR A 37 -17.44 -0.35 -14.52
N ASP A 38 -18.35 -0.34 -13.56
CA ASP A 38 -18.05 -0.23 -12.13
C ASP A 38 -17.60 -1.60 -11.58
N HIS A 39 -16.29 -1.87 -11.70
CA HIS A 39 -15.70 -3.12 -11.24
C HIS A 39 -15.58 -3.18 -9.71
N GLU A 40 -15.63 -4.40 -9.17
CA GLU A 40 -15.08 -4.63 -7.83
C GLU A 40 -13.57 -4.38 -7.85
N THR A 41 -13.07 -3.68 -6.83
CA THR A 41 -11.70 -3.24 -6.74
C THR A 41 -11.13 -3.46 -5.34
N LYS A 42 -9.84 -3.67 -5.24
CA LYS A 42 -9.05 -3.65 -4.01
C LYS A 42 -7.69 -3.03 -4.30
N THR A 43 -7.07 -2.47 -3.28
CA THR A 43 -5.75 -1.84 -3.36
C THR A 43 -4.82 -2.48 -2.36
N ALA A 44 -3.68 -2.96 -2.81
CA ALA A 44 -2.65 -3.58 -1.98
C ALA A 44 -1.45 -2.66 -1.80
N VAL A 45 -0.84 -2.71 -0.62
CA VAL A 45 0.38 -1.99 -0.27
C VAL A 45 1.51 -2.98 -0.07
N PHE A 46 2.61 -2.75 -0.78
CA PHE A 46 3.84 -3.54 -0.70
C PHE A 46 4.97 -2.68 -0.14
N ILE A 47 5.72 -3.22 0.78
CA ILE A 47 6.96 -2.63 1.30
C ILE A 47 8.12 -3.60 1.02
N ASP A 48 9.14 -3.09 0.35
CA ASP A 48 10.31 -3.88 -0.06
C ASP A 48 9.91 -5.18 -0.80
N GLY A 49 8.86 -5.10 -1.62
CA GLY A 49 8.33 -6.22 -2.41
C GLY A 49 7.40 -7.17 -1.67
N GLN A 50 7.13 -6.94 -0.38
CA GLN A 50 6.22 -7.76 0.42
C GLN A 50 4.89 -7.05 0.64
N GLU A 51 3.77 -7.72 0.36
CA GLU A 51 2.43 -7.21 0.69
C GLU A 51 2.26 -7.12 2.21
N ILE A 52 1.96 -5.92 2.68
CA ILE A 52 1.74 -5.64 4.11
C ILE A 52 0.28 -5.33 4.46
N GLY A 53 -0.55 -5.11 3.48
CA GLY A 53 -1.97 -4.86 3.66
C GLY A 53 -2.71 -4.69 2.35
N VAL A 54 -4.02 -4.88 2.43
CA VAL A 54 -4.94 -4.74 1.32
C VAL A 54 -6.23 -4.08 1.80
N SER A 55 -6.83 -3.25 0.97
CA SER A 55 -8.11 -2.62 1.26
C SER A 55 -9.26 -3.62 1.32
N PRO A 56 -10.39 -3.27 1.94
CA PRO A 56 -11.64 -3.95 1.68
C PRO A 56 -11.96 -3.93 0.18
N VAL A 57 -12.68 -4.96 -0.28
CA VAL A 57 -13.24 -4.99 -1.63
C VAL A 57 -14.43 -4.04 -1.70
N THR A 58 -14.42 -3.14 -2.67
CA THR A 58 -15.52 -2.21 -2.96
C THR A 58 -15.69 -2.07 -4.47
N THR A 59 -16.73 -1.37 -4.90
CA THR A 59 -16.81 -0.92 -6.30
C THR A 59 -15.97 0.35 -6.50
N GLU A 60 -15.54 0.62 -7.72
CA GLU A 60 -14.71 1.79 -8.06
C GLU A 60 -15.39 3.12 -7.73
N THR A 61 -16.71 3.18 -7.83
CA THR A 61 -17.50 4.38 -7.48
C THR A 61 -17.46 4.75 -6.00
N LYS A 62 -17.01 3.83 -5.13
CA LYS A 62 -16.88 4.09 -3.69
C LYS A 62 -15.45 4.48 -3.33
N THR A 63 -15.30 5.62 -2.67
CA THR A 63 -14.02 5.99 -2.06
C THR A 63 -13.68 5.04 -0.91
N VAL A 64 -12.46 4.53 -0.90
CA VAL A 64 -11.98 3.65 0.14
C VAL A 64 -10.83 4.31 0.91
N SER A 65 -10.80 4.09 2.22
CA SER A 65 -9.70 4.51 3.09
C SER A 65 -9.34 3.35 4.01
N PHE A 66 -8.06 3.01 4.08
CA PHE A 66 -7.56 1.94 4.94
C PHE A 66 -6.17 2.27 5.47
N THR A 67 -5.79 1.66 6.58
CA THR A 67 -4.51 1.92 7.23
C THR A 67 -3.68 0.64 7.31
N VAL A 68 -2.40 0.76 6.98
CA VAL A 68 -1.41 -0.30 7.14
C VAL A 68 -0.28 0.19 8.04
N ASN A 69 0.33 -0.71 8.81
CA ASN A 69 1.50 -0.40 9.63
C ASN A 69 2.76 -0.68 8.85
N VAL A 70 3.51 0.38 8.54
CA VAL A 70 4.75 0.31 7.77
C VAL A 70 5.94 0.32 8.73
N PRO A 71 6.96 -0.53 8.56
CA PRO A 71 8.21 -0.40 9.29
C PRO A 71 8.80 1.00 9.11
N THR A 72 9.28 1.63 10.19
CA THR A 72 9.95 2.93 10.09
C THR A 72 11.27 2.81 9.32
N GLY A 73 11.70 3.91 8.73
CA GLY A 73 12.89 3.99 7.88
C GLY A 73 12.56 4.18 6.41
N THR A 74 13.59 4.12 5.57
CA THR A 74 13.45 4.25 4.12
C THR A 74 13.19 2.89 3.50
N HIS A 75 12.08 2.79 2.78
CA HIS A 75 11.62 1.56 2.14
C HIS A 75 11.12 1.85 0.72
N SER A 76 11.16 0.82 -0.12
CA SER A 76 10.44 0.85 -1.39
C SER A 76 8.96 0.66 -1.12
N LEU A 77 8.15 1.65 -1.47
CA LEU A 77 6.69 1.62 -1.40
C LEU A 77 6.14 1.33 -2.79
N LYS A 78 5.32 0.30 -2.88
CA LYS A 78 4.53 0.02 -4.07
C LYS A 78 3.06 -0.14 -3.70
N ILE A 79 2.20 0.53 -4.43
CA ILE A 79 0.75 0.44 -4.27
C ILE A 79 0.16 0.00 -5.60
N VAL A 80 -0.64 -1.06 -5.58
CA VAL A 80 -1.24 -1.65 -6.78
C VAL A 80 -2.75 -1.76 -6.57
N ASN A 81 -3.51 -1.22 -7.51
CA ASN A 81 -4.94 -1.47 -7.57
C ASN A 81 -5.22 -2.70 -8.43
N TYR A 82 -6.16 -3.52 -7.97
CA TYR A 82 -6.66 -4.68 -8.67
C TYR A 82 -8.14 -4.52 -8.97
N ALA A 83 -8.53 -4.95 -10.15
CA ALA A 83 -9.92 -5.03 -10.57
C ALA A 83 -10.34 -6.49 -10.74
N MET A 84 -11.60 -6.78 -10.47
CA MET A 84 -12.19 -8.08 -10.70
C MET A 84 -12.70 -8.16 -12.14
N TYR A 85 -12.20 -9.12 -12.90
CA TYR A 85 -12.65 -9.40 -14.25
C TYR A 85 -12.85 -10.90 -14.45
N GLU A 86 -14.04 -11.29 -14.87
CA GLU A 86 -14.40 -12.69 -15.14
C GLU A 86 -14.03 -13.67 -14.01
N GLY A 87 -14.24 -13.24 -12.75
CA GLY A 87 -13.97 -14.05 -11.56
C GLY A 87 -12.49 -14.06 -11.10
N ASN A 88 -11.60 -13.30 -11.74
CA ASN A 88 -10.20 -13.21 -11.39
C ASN A 88 -9.78 -11.77 -11.05
N TRP A 89 -8.92 -11.64 -10.04
CA TRP A 89 -8.25 -10.39 -9.76
C TRP A 89 -7.09 -10.17 -10.74
N GLU A 90 -7.06 -8.99 -11.35
CA GLU A 90 -5.97 -8.57 -12.21
C GLU A 90 -5.53 -7.14 -11.89
N GLU A 91 -4.28 -6.81 -12.14
CA GLU A 91 -3.79 -5.45 -11.97
C GLU A 91 -4.56 -4.49 -12.87
N HIS A 92 -5.00 -3.36 -12.31
CA HIS A 92 -5.60 -2.28 -13.08
C HIS A 92 -4.49 -1.56 -13.86
N SER A 93 -4.18 -2.09 -15.03
CA SER A 93 -3.08 -1.64 -15.87
C SER A 93 -3.43 -1.65 -17.36
N ILE A 94 -2.70 -0.86 -18.12
CA ILE A 94 -2.83 -0.81 -19.58
C ILE A 94 -2.51 -2.18 -20.20
N GLU A 95 -1.58 -2.93 -19.61
CA GLU A 95 -1.26 -4.29 -20.05
C GLU A 95 -2.46 -5.25 -19.96
N ASN A 96 -3.35 -5.03 -19.02
CA ASN A 96 -4.60 -5.77 -18.81
C ASN A 96 -5.82 -5.09 -19.48
N ASP A 97 -5.60 -4.25 -20.49
CA ASP A 97 -6.62 -3.55 -21.28
C ASP A 97 -7.43 -2.48 -20.51
N TYR A 98 -6.91 -1.97 -19.39
CA TYR A 98 -7.48 -0.80 -18.75
C TYR A 98 -6.97 0.50 -19.39
N SER A 99 -7.67 1.60 -19.16
CA SER A 99 -7.32 2.90 -19.77
C SER A 99 -6.04 3.51 -19.20
N ILE A 100 -5.71 3.19 -17.96
CA ILE A 100 -4.53 3.71 -17.25
C ILE A 100 -3.92 2.67 -16.33
N ASP A 101 -2.68 2.90 -15.94
CA ASP A 101 -2.02 2.14 -14.88
C ASP A 101 -2.35 2.73 -13.52
N VAL A 102 -2.89 1.92 -12.60
CA VAL A 102 -3.10 2.31 -11.21
C VAL A 102 -2.08 1.60 -10.34
N ILE A 103 -0.83 1.91 -10.60
CA ILE A 103 0.35 1.37 -9.93
C ILE A 103 1.27 2.55 -9.57
N TYR A 104 1.62 2.63 -8.29
CA TYR A 104 2.54 3.65 -7.78
C TYR A 104 3.74 2.99 -7.13
N GLU A 105 4.94 3.48 -7.39
CA GLU A 105 6.17 2.96 -6.82
C GLU A 105 7.18 4.08 -6.60
N GLU A 106 7.68 4.21 -5.38
CA GLU A 106 8.80 5.09 -5.02
C GLU A 106 9.44 4.66 -3.71
N ASP A 107 10.66 5.11 -3.45
CA ASP A 107 11.27 5.05 -2.14
C ASP A 107 10.73 6.17 -1.24
N HIS A 108 10.36 5.82 -0.01
CA HIS A 108 9.82 6.76 0.97
C HIS A 108 10.38 6.49 2.36
N THR A 109 10.59 7.56 3.12
CA THR A 109 11.04 7.46 4.52
C THR A 109 9.86 7.61 5.46
N PHE A 110 9.53 6.53 6.16
CA PHE A 110 8.44 6.49 7.13
C PHE A 110 8.97 6.77 8.54
N LYS A 111 8.49 7.85 9.18
CA LYS A 111 8.90 8.26 10.53
C LYS A 111 7.73 8.43 11.49
N LYS A 112 6.57 8.76 10.97
CA LYS A 112 5.36 9.16 11.71
C LYS A 112 4.12 8.77 10.93
N PRO A 113 2.91 8.82 11.53
CA PRO A 113 1.67 8.62 10.79
C PRO A 113 1.56 9.55 9.59
N GLU A 114 1.25 8.99 8.43
CA GLU A 114 1.10 9.72 7.17
C GLU A 114 -0.18 9.30 6.45
N LYS A 115 -0.65 10.19 5.58
CA LYS A 115 -1.78 9.93 4.68
C LYS A 115 -1.32 10.06 3.24
N PHE A 116 -1.74 9.11 2.42
CA PHE A 116 -1.47 9.07 1.00
C PHE A 116 -2.79 9.04 0.23
N PHE A 117 -2.95 9.93 -0.72
CA PHE A 117 -4.17 10.09 -1.49
C PHE A 117 -3.91 9.72 -2.94
N ILE A 118 -4.75 8.86 -3.46
CA ILE A 118 -4.75 8.42 -4.84
C ILE A 118 -6.08 8.83 -5.47
N LEU A 119 -6.01 9.65 -6.51
CA LEU A 119 -7.14 9.97 -7.36
C LEU A 119 -6.90 9.32 -8.72
N VAL A 120 -7.79 8.42 -9.09
CA VAL A 120 -7.77 7.76 -10.40
C VAL A 120 -8.82 8.41 -11.28
N ASP A 121 -8.39 9.21 -12.23
CA ASP A 121 -9.25 9.78 -13.26
C ASP A 121 -9.19 8.86 -14.49
N LEU A 122 -10.25 8.10 -14.72
CA LEU A 122 -10.30 7.11 -15.81
C LEU A 122 -10.28 7.73 -17.21
N ASP A 123 -10.53 9.03 -17.32
CA ASP A 123 -10.43 9.78 -18.57
C ASP A 123 -9.07 10.47 -18.78
N ASP A 124 -8.22 10.49 -17.77
CA ASP A 124 -6.92 11.19 -17.80
C ASP A 124 -5.78 10.34 -17.26
N ASP A 125 -5.55 10.36 -15.94
CA ASP A 125 -4.41 9.69 -15.32
C ASP A 125 -4.63 9.45 -13.81
N MET A 126 -3.71 8.71 -13.20
CA MET A 126 -3.61 8.59 -11.76
C MET A 126 -2.81 9.76 -11.18
N MET A 127 -3.38 10.43 -10.21
CA MET A 127 -2.72 11.50 -9.45
C MET A 127 -2.56 11.11 -7.99
N VAL A 128 -1.43 11.45 -7.40
CA VAL A 128 -1.12 11.12 -6.00
C VAL A 128 -0.74 12.37 -5.21
N SER A 129 -1.00 12.34 -3.92
CA SER A 129 -0.58 13.40 -3.01
C SER A 129 -0.36 12.86 -1.60
N TRP A 130 0.72 13.32 -0.98
CA TRP A 130 0.94 13.15 0.45
C TRP A 130 0.22 14.25 1.24
N LYS A 131 -0.41 13.91 2.36
CA LYS A 131 -1.04 14.81 3.36
C LYS A 131 -2.39 15.42 2.99
N LYS A 132 -2.68 15.71 1.72
CA LYS A 132 -3.93 16.37 1.31
C LYS A 132 -4.57 15.65 0.13
N PRO A 133 -5.91 15.60 0.06
CA PRO A 133 -6.60 15.06 -1.11
C PRO A 133 -6.19 15.79 -2.39
N VAL A 134 -6.10 15.03 -3.48
CA VAL A 134 -5.86 15.60 -4.81
C VAL A 134 -7.07 16.42 -5.22
N LYS A 135 -6.85 17.65 -5.69
CA LYS A 135 -7.91 18.49 -6.22
C LYS A 135 -8.17 18.14 -7.67
N VAL A 136 -9.43 17.84 -7.96
CA VAL A 136 -9.89 17.70 -9.35
C VAL A 136 -9.84 19.08 -10.00
N LYS A 137 -9.13 19.19 -11.13
CA LYS A 137 -9.19 20.39 -11.94
C LYS A 137 -10.58 20.45 -12.59
N LYS A 138 -11.31 21.53 -12.32
CA LYS A 138 -12.57 21.80 -13.01
C LYS A 138 -12.29 22.35 -14.41
#